data_a929cd4cf6f78e877ce845575a59467f
#
_entry.id   a929cd4cf6f78e877ce845575a59467f
#
_cell.length_a   1.000
_cell.length_b   1.000
_cell.length_c   1.000
_cell.angle_alpha   90.00
_cell.angle_beta   90.00
_cell.angle_gamma   90.00
#
_symmetry.space_group_name_H-M   'P 1'
#
loop_
_entity.id
_entity.type
_entity.pdbx_description
1 polymer ?
#
loop_
_entity_poly.entity_id
_entity_poly.type
_entity_poly.pdbx_seq_one_letter_code
_entity_poly.pdbx_strand_id
1 'polypeptide(L)'
;MPKSTYLCAQKQTERMNNDKTQRLSPQGDTRENEVGGLLATASDFARGVLESVQALAGTASCKGVQIARLKDWAVSNNCWISKDTLGTYSDRGSENEVYASLDSKYVYKLNDFRYSDDNLTPFFERIQIHNQLFCDCSYTLIGFAENRDGKVCAVLRQPFILAQREATQQEIDEELERLGFQKEQEGYFTNAEYDIFDAVPNNVLMGNDGHLYFIDTIIFKSDTGGLKTYNSLSPRANS
;
A
#
# COMPACT_ATOMS: atom_id res chain seq x y z
N MET A 1 -12.10 4.75 -18.29
CA MET A 1 -10.86 5.11 -17.56
C MET A 1 -11.25 5.40 -16.12
N PRO A 2 -10.79 4.68 -15.11
CA PRO A 2 -11.07 5.05 -13.72
C PRO A 2 -10.38 6.37 -13.42
N LYS A 3 -11.11 7.37 -12.97
CA LYS A 3 -10.57 8.61 -12.46
C LYS A 3 -9.84 8.27 -11.17
N SER A 4 -8.63 8.80 -10.98
CA SER A 4 -7.83 8.58 -9.79
C SER A 4 -8.67 8.73 -8.52
N THR A 5 -8.64 7.72 -7.68
CA THR A 5 -9.35 7.65 -6.40
C THR A 5 -9.09 8.86 -5.51
N TYR A 6 -7.85 9.37 -5.53
CA TYR A 6 -7.44 10.54 -4.77
C TYR A 6 -8.05 11.84 -5.30
N LEU A 7 -8.14 12.02 -6.62
CA LEU A 7 -8.79 13.19 -7.22
C LEU A 7 -10.31 13.16 -7.04
N CYS A 8 -10.93 11.99 -6.95
CA CYS A 8 -12.35 11.87 -6.64
C CYS A 8 -12.64 12.28 -5.19
N ALA A 9 -11.79 11.89 -4.24
CA ALA A 9 -11.87 12.30 -2.84
C ALA A 9 -11.64 13.83 -2.68
N GLN A 10 -10.74 14.44 -3.46
CA GLN A 10 -10.53 15.89 -3.47
C GLN A 10 -11.80 16.67 -3.83
N LYS A 11 -12.56 16.25 -4.82
CA LYS A 11 -13.81 16.93 -5.22
C LYS A 11 -14.89 16.90 -4.13
N GLN A 12 -14.87 15.89 -3.27
CA GLN A 12 -15.75 15.85 -2.09
C GLN A 12 -15.26 16.79 -0.99
N THR A 13 -13.94 16.91 -0.81
CA THR A 13 -13.32 17.77 0.22
C THR A 13 -13.43 19.27 -0.12
N GLU A 14 -13.32 19.65 -1.40
CA GLU A 14 -13.52 21.04 -1.84
C GLU A 14 -14.93 21.59 -1.52
N ARG A 15 -15.92 20.70 -1.44
CA ARG A 15 -17.28 21.08 -1.00
C ARG A 15 -17.39 21.32 0.51
N MET A 16 -16.45 20.81 1.31
CA MET A 16 -16.45 20.89 2.78
C MET A 16 -15.49 21.96 3.34
N ASN A 17 -14.46 22.37 2.59
CA ASN A 17 -13.36 23.21 3.10
C ASN A 17 -13.47 24.71 2.77
N ASN A 18 -14.66 25.25 2.62
CA ASN A 18 -14.82 26.72 2.54
C ASN A 18 -14.74 27.43 3.91
N ASP A 19 -14.20 26.74 4.94
CA ASP A 19 -14.00 27.39 6.25
C ASP A 19 -12.73 26.89 6.97
N LYS A 20 -11.84 27.87 7.26
CA LYS A 20 -10.74 27.91 8.25
C LYS A 20 -9.39 27.29 7.94
N THR A 21 -8.50 28.19 7.48
CA THR A 21 -7.04 28.15 7.67
C THR A 21 -6.65 28.20 9.16
N GLN A 22 -6.02 27.15 9.69
CA GLN A 22 -5.06 27.26 10.79
C GLN A 22 -4.05 26.09 10.73
N ARG A 23 -2.76 26.45 10.60
CA ARG A 23 -1.62 25.54 10.75
C ARG A 23 -1.51 25.14 12.22
N LEU A 24 -1.55 23.86 12.51
CA LEU A 24 -1.10 23.28 13.76
C LEU A 24 -0.01 22.27 13.46
N SER A 25 1.16 22.48 14.04
CA SER A 25 2.28 21.51 14.07
C SER A 25 1.84 20.23 14.78
N PRO A 26 2.24 19.03 14.32
CA PRO A 26 1.86 17.79 14.98
C PRO A 26 2.65 17.64 16.28
N GLN A 27 1.96 17.66 17.41
CA GLN A 27 2.46 17.05 18.63
C GLN A 27 2.36 15.52 18.45
N GLY A 28 3.51 14.83 18.61
CA GLY A 28 3.60 13.38 18.45
C GLY A 28 2.62 12.63 19.36
N ASP A 29 1.76 11.86 18.75
CA ASP A 29 0.86 10.94 19.44
C ASP A 29 1.66 9.68 19.84
N THR A 30 1.62 9.33 21.12
CA THR A 30 2.28 8.13 21.67
C THR A 30 1.82 6.82 21.02
N ARG A 31 0.75 6.83 20.24
CA ARG A 31 0.28 5.71 19.40
C ARG A 31 1.13 5.45 18.17
N GLU A 32 1.94 6.42 17.68
CA GLU A 32 2.79 6.21 16.50
C GLU A 32 3.91 5.18 16.75
N ASN A 33 4.42 5.07 17.98
CA ASN A 33 5.43 4.05 18.33
C ASN A 33 4.85 2.63 18.41
N GLU A 34 3.56 2.46 18.73
CA GLU A 34 2.89 1.15 18.74
C GLU A 34 2.55 0.68 17.32
N VAL A 35 2.31 1.60 16.40
CA VAL A 35 1.84 1.32 15.03
C VAL A 35 2.98 0.85 14.12
N GLY A 36 4.21 1.38 14.27
CA GLY A 36 5.40 0.83 13.61
C GLY A 36 5.70 -0.61 14.05
N GLY A 37 5.35 -0.95 15.30
CA GLY A 37 5.47 -2.29 15.86
C GLY A 37 4.54 -3.32 15.22
N LEU A 38 3.31 -2.94 14.80
CA LEU A 38 2.35 -3.89 14.25
C LEU A 38 2.80 -4.50 12.93
N LEU A 39 3.40 -3.71 12.04
CA LEU A 39 3.94 -4.21 10.76
C LEU A 39 5.02 -5.26 11.00
N ALA A 40 5.96 -4.97 11.90
CA ALA A 40 7.03 -5.90 12.27
C ALA A 40 6.48 -7.16 12.93
N THR A 41 5.60 -7.02 13.93
CA THR A 41 5.01 -8.14 14.66
C THR A 41 4.18 -9.05 13.75
N ALA A 42 3.39 -8.49 12.85
CA ALA A 42 2.60 -9.26 11.88
C ALA A 42 3.50 -9.96 10.85
N SER A 43 4.59 -9.31 10.41
CA SER A 43 5.59 -9.91 9.52
C SER A 43 6.28 -11.09 10.19
N ASP A 44 6.72 -10.95 11.46
CA ASP A 44 7.36 -12.00 12.24
C ASP A 44 6.41 -13.18 12.47
N PHE A 45 5.15 -12.90 12.79
CA PHE A 45 4.13 -13.94 12.93
C PHE A 45 3.94 -14.70 11.61
N ALA A 46 3.78 -14.00 10.49
CA ALA A 46 3.59 -14.63 9.18
C ALA A 46 4.81 -15.47 8.78
N ARG A 47 6.03 -15.02 9.08
CA ARG A 47 7.26 -15.78 8.87
C ARG A 47 7.31 -17.04 9.73
N GLY A 48 6.98 -16.97 11.01
CA GLY A 48 6.91 -18.14 11.89
C GLY A 48 5.89 -19.19 11.41
N VAL A 49 4.75 -18.75 10.86
CA VAL A 49 3.79 -19.66 10.22
C VAL A 49 4.40 -20.32 8.98
N LEU A 50 5.09 -19.55 8.11
CA LEU A 50 5.77 -20.09 6.93
C LEU A 50 6.77 -21.19 7.28
N GLU A 51 7.67 -20.91 8.23
CA GLU A 51 8.68 -21.85 8.71
C GLU A 51 8.03 -23.14 9.26
N SER A 52 6.95 -22.99 10.03
CA SER A 52 6.21 -24.13 10.60
C SER A 52 5.56 -25.02 9.53
N VAL A 53 4.99 -24.40 8.49
CA VAL A 53 4.36 -25.14 7.38
C VAL A 53 5.39 -25.82 6.49
N GLN A 54 6.49 -25.13 6.17
CA GLN A 54 7.57 -25.71 5.36
C GLN A 54 8.24 -26.90 6.04
N ALA A 55 8.41 -26.85 7.36
CA ALA A 55 8.95 -27.98 8.14
C ALA A 55 8.06 -29.23 8.10
N LEU A 56 6.74 -29.07 7.91
CA LEU A 56 5.77 -30.15 7.90
C LEU A 56 5.40 -30.65 6.50
N ALA A 57 5.30 -29.76 5.52
CA ALA A 57 4.70 -30.05 4.21
C ALA A 57 5.63 -29.80 3.01
N GLY A 58 6.88 -29.38 3.22
CA GLY A 58 7.82 -29.06 2.13
C GLY A 58 7.47 -27.73 1.44
N THR A 59 7.68 -27.66 0.11
CA THR A 59 7.62 -26.41 -0.68
C THR A 59 6.22 -26.04 -1.22
N ALA A 60 5.14 -26.54 -0.63
CA ALA A 60 3.79 -26.17 -1.05
C ALA A 60 3.49 -24.69 -0.72
N SER A 61 2.62 -24.06 -1.53
CA SER A 61 2.17 -22.68 -1.25
C SER A 61 1.57 -22.56 0.14
N CYS A 62 2.12 -21.66 0.95
CA CYS A 62 1.74 -21.47 2.35
C CYS A 62 0.78 -20.28 2.54
N LYS A 63 0.55 -19.48 1.51
CA LYS A 63 -0.21 -18.22 1.58
C LYS A 63 -1.59 -18.37 2.22
N GLY A 64 -2.36 -19.35 1.78
CA GLY A 64 -3.70 -19.59 2.33
C GLY A 64 -3.69 -19.92 3.84
N VAL A 65 -2.72 -20.72 4.27
CA VAL A 65 -2.54 -21.07 5.70
C VAL A 65 -2.11 -19.83 6.51
N GLN A 66 -1.18 -19.04 5.96
CA GLN A 66 -0.75 -17.80 6.60
C GLN A 66 -1.91 -16.82 6.76
N ILE A 67 -2.75 -16.62 5.72
CA ILE A 67 -3.91 -15.73 5.77
C ILE A 67 -4.91 -16.19 6.84
N ALA A 68 -5.23 -17.48 6.89
CA ALA A 68 -6.15 -18.03 7.89
C ALA A 68 -5.62 -17.80 9.31
N ARG A 69 -4.37 -18.17 9.58
CA ARG A 69 -3.75 -17.97 10.90
C ARG A 69 -3.58 -16.48 11.26
N LEU A 70 -3.31 -15.64 10.27
CA LEU A 70 -3.20 -14.19 10.47
C LEU A 70 -4.54 -13.57 10.91
N LYS A 71 -5.67 -14.07 10.38
CA LYS A 71 -7.00 -13.67 10.84
C LYS A 71 -7.19 -14.01 12.34
N ASP A 72 -6.92 -15.27 12.72
CA ASP A 72 -7.08 -15.70 14.12
C ASP A 72 -6.16 -14.93 15.07
N TRP A 73 -4.92 -14.69 14.63
CA TRP A 73 -3.95 -13.88 15.36
C TRP A 73 -4.44 -12.43 15.51
N ALA A 74 -4.96 -11.82 14.45
CA ALA A 74 -5.44 -10.45 14.48
C ALA A 74 -6.64 -10.27 15.43
N VAL A 75 -7.55 -11.22 15.44
CA VAL A 75 -8.68 -11.24 16.40
C VAL A 75 -8.16 -11.36 17.84
N SER A 76 -7.22 -12.27 18.09
CA SER A 76 -6.67 -12.53 19.43
C SER A 76 -5.84 -11.35 19.96
N ASN A 77 -5.27 -10.53 19.09
CA ASN A 77 -4.46 -9.37 19.45
C ASN A 77 -5.19 -8.02 19.31
N ASN A 78 -6.53 -8.03 19.18
CA ASN A 78 -7.37 -6.84 19.06
C ASN A 78 -6.98 -5.90 17.88
N CYS A 79 -6.41 -6.44 16.82
CA CYS A 79 -6.11 -5.70 15.59
C CYS A 79 -6.99 -6.15 14.40
N TRP A 80 -8.10 -6.83 14.66
CA TRP A 80 -9.15 -7.06 13.68
C TRP A 80 -10.12 -5.88 13.66
N ILE A 81 -10.26 -5.24 12.49
CA ILE A 81 -11.00 -3.98 12.31
C ILE A 81 -12.27 -4.24 11.51
N SER A 82 -13.40 -3.62 11.90
CA SER A 82 -14.56 -3.57 11.01
C SER A 82 -14.32 -2.55 9.89
N LYS A 83 -14.47 -2.97 8.63
CA LYS A 83 -14.35 -2.05 7.50
C LYS A 83 -15.33 -0.86 7.57
N ASP A 84 -16.46 -1.03 8.26
CA ASP A 84 -17.47 0.02 8.41
C ASP A 84 -16.99 1.20 9.27
N THR A 85 -15.87 1.03 10.00
CA THR A 85 -15.22 2.09 10.79
C THR A 85 -14.17 2.88 10.03
N LEU A 86 -13.83 2.48 8.80
CA LEU A 86 -12.75 3.10 8.01
C LEU A 86 -13.16 4.40 7.31
N GLY A 87 -14.45 4.72 7.30
CA GLY A 87 -14.96 5.92 6.65
C GLY A 87 -15.75 5.61 5.38
N THR A 88 -15.65 6.49 4.38
CA THR A 88 -16.46 6.37 3.16
C THR A 88 -15.72 5.55 2.11
N TYR A 89 -16.36 4.49 1.61
CA TYR A 89 -15.84 3.74 0.46
C TYR A 89 -15.68 4.69 -0.74
N SER A 90 -14.51 4.64 -1.35
CA SER A 90 -14.17 5.52 -2.47
C SER A 90 -14.07 4.76 -3.78
N ASP A 91 -13.22 3.71 -3.81
CA ASP A 91 -12.95 2.97 -5.05
C ASP A 91 -12.35 1.59 -4.77
N ARG A 92 -12.16 0.82 -5.84
CA ARG A 92 -11.48 -0.46 -5.83
C ARG A 92 -10.48 -0.55 -6.98
N GLY A 93 -9.22 -0.73 -6.61
CA GLY A 93 -8.14 -1.05 -7.55
C GLY A 93 -7.96 -2.56 -7.74
N SER A 94 -6.81 -2.95 -8.30
CA SER A 94 -6.48 -4.36 -8.56
C SER A 94 -6.32 -5.16 -7.25
N GLU A 95 -5.61 -4.63 -6.25
CA GLU A 95 -5.32 -5.30 -4.97
C GLU A 95 -5.91 -4.60 -3.74
N ASN A 96 -6.41 -3.37 -3.89
CA ASN A 96 -6.87 -2.54 -2.79
C ASN A 96 -8.34 -2.14 -2.93
N GLU A 97 -9.11 -2.25 -1.85
CA GLU A 97 -10.31 -1.44 -1.66
C GLU A 97 -9.94 -0.17 -0.91
N VAL A 98 -10.42 0.98 -1.33
CA VAL A 98 -10.02 2.29 -0.81
C VAL A 98 -11.15 2.98 -0.10
N TYR A 99 -10.86 3.51 1.10
CA TYR A 99 -11.77 4.27 1.93
C TYR A 99 -11.14 5.61 2.31
N ALA A 100 -11.90 6.69 2.22
CA ALA A 100 -11.51 8.00 2.74
C ALA A 100 -11.91 8.13 4.20
N SER A 101 -10.98 8.55 5.08
CA SER A 101 -11.32 8.83 6.48
C SER A 101 -12.35 9.96 6.59
N LEU A 102 -13.19 9.93 7.62
CA LEU A 102 -14.24 10.95 7.81
C LEU A 102 -13.67 12.36 8.05
N ASP A 103 -12.47 12.46 8.61
CA ASP A 103 -11.76 13.71 8.85
C ASP A 103 -10.88 14.16 7.67
N SER A 104 -10.90 13.42 6.56
CA SER A 104 -10.12 13.67 5.34
C SER A 104 -8.60 13.77 5.56
N LYS A 105 -8.06 13.18 6.64
CA LYS A 105 -6.62 13.19 6.91
C LYS A 105 -5.90 11.98 6.33
N TYR A 106 -6.64 10.87 6.15
CA TYR A 106 -6.08 9.60 5.76
C TYR A 106 -6.90 8.93 4.67
N VAL A 107 -6.22 8.05 3.95
CA VAL A 107 -6.80 7.04 3.08
C VAL A 107 -6.50 5.67 3.70
N TYR A 108 -7.49 4.81 3.76
CA TYR A 108 -7.33 3.42 4.17
C TYR A 108 -7.43 2.53 2.94
N LYS A 109 -6.49 1.60 2.83
CA LYS A 109 -6.44 0.60 1.76
C LYS A 109 -6.56 -0.79 2.38
N LEU A 110 -7.54 -1.56 1.93
CA LEU A 110 -7.69 -2.97 2.27
C LEU A 110 -6.99 -3.79 1.19
N ASN A 111 -5.77 -4.22 1.47
CA ASN A 111 -4.92 -4.97 0.56
C ASN A 111 -5.20 -6.48 0.66
N ASP A 112 -5.58 -7.13 -0.45
CA ASP A 112 -5.96 -8.56 -0.49
C ASP A 112 -4.76 -9.51 -0.70
N PHE A 113 -3.54 -9.03 -0.51
CA PHE A 113 -2.28 -9.78 -0.67
C PHE A 113 -2.06 -10.33 -2.08
N ARG A 114 -2.71 -9.80 -3.10
CA ARG A 114 -2.69 -10.35 -4.46
C ARG A 114 -1.29 -10.50 -5.02
N TYR A 115 -0.44 -9.49 -4.87
CA TYR A 115 0.96 -9.50 -5.33
C TYR A 115 1.93 -10.19 -4.37
N SER A 116 1.45 -11.13 -3.56
CA SER A 116 2.24 -12.08 -2.80
C SER A 116 1.97 -13.46 -3.37
N ASP A 117 2.95 -14.09 -3.99
CA ASP A 117 2.76 -15.35 -4.73
C ASP A 117 2.48 -16.54 -3.79
N ASP A 118 3.50 -17.16 -3.24
CA ASP A 118 3.38 -18.38 -2.43
C ASP A 118 3.25 -18.15 -0.93
N ASN A 119 3.61 -16.95 -0.46
CA ASN A 119 3.59 -16.58 0.96
C ASN A 119 3.48 -15.06 1.15
N LEU A 120 3.26 -14.60 2.40
CA LEU A 120 3.04 -13.18 2.73
C LEU A 120 4.32 -12.36 2.94
N THR A 121 5.51 -12.95 2.92
CA THR A 121 6.76 -12.22 3.13
C THR A 121 6.92 -11.05 2.13
N PRO A 122 6.70 -11.23 0.83
CA PRO A 122 6.84 -10.14 -0.14
C PRO A 122 5.89 -8.96 0.15
N PHE A 123 4.68 -9.21 0.68
CA PHE A 123 3.76 -8.13 1.05
C PHE A 123 4.35 -7.22 2.13
N PHE A 124 4.85 -7.80 3.23
CA PHE A 124 5.42 -7.02 4.34
C PHE A 124 6.69 -6.29 3.91
N GLU A 125 7.55 -6.94 3.13
CA GLU A 125 8.76 -6.33 2.58
C GLU A 125 8.43 -5.14 1.67
N ARG A 126 7.45 -5.26 0.78
CA ARG A 126 6.99 -4.17 -0.10
C ARG A 126 6.60 -2.92 0.69
N ILE A 127 5.82 -3.08 1.76
CA ILE A 127 5.40 -1.96 2.60
C ILE A 127 6.61 -1.30 3.28
N GLN A 128 7.56 -2.09 3.78
CA GLN A 128 8.78 -1.57 4.40
C GLN A 128 9.64 -0.81 3.39
N ILE A 129 9.85 -1.35 2.19
CA ILE A 129 10.64 -0.72 1.12
C ILE A 129 9.95 0.57 0.66
N HIS A 130 8.63 0.54 0.44
CA HIS A 130 7.86 1.73 0.08
C HIS A 130 8.07 2.86 1.11
N ASN A 131 7.98 2.54 2.39
CA ASN A 131 8.15 3.51 3.47
C ASN A 131 9.58 4.07 3.57
N GLN A 132 10.59 3.32 3.14
CA GLN A 132 11.98 3.78 3.06
C GLN A 132 12.20 4.72 1.88
N LEU A 133 11.63 4.40 0.72
CA LEU A 133 11.81 5.18 -0.51
C LEU A 133 10.91 6.42 -0.55
N PHE A 134 9.67 6.30 -0.06
CA PHE A 134 8.62 7.30 -0.18
C PHE A 134 8.03 7.68 1.18
N CYS A 135 8.87 8.19 2.08
CA CYS A 135 8.53 8.44 3.49
C CYS A 135 7.36 9.42 3.67
N ASP A 136 7.19 10.39 2.75
CA ASP A 136 6.14 11.42 2.82
C ASP A 136 4.73 10.88 2.54
N CYS A 137 4.63 9.68 1.96
CA CYS A 137 3.37 8.98 1.74
C CYS A 137 3.42 7.53 2.28
N SER A 138 4.10 7.33 3.40
CA SER A 138 4.28 6.03 4.05
C SER A 138 2.97 5.35 4.40
N TYR A 139 2.97 4.03 4.30
CA TYR A 139 1.92 3.17 4.82
C TYR A 139 2.10 2.86 6.29
N THR A 140 1.02 2.88 7.02
CA THR A 140 0.95 2.38 8.38
C THR A 140 0.01 1.19 8.43
N LEU A 141 0.48 0.00 8.79
CA LEU A 141 -0.42 -1.13 9.05
C LEU A 141 -1.15 -0.87 10.38
N ILE A 142 -2.48 -0.76 10.34
CA ILE A 142 -3.31 -0.49 11.52
C ILE A 142 -4.10 -1.71 11.97
N GLY A 143 -4.15 -2.78 11.19
CA GLY A 143 -4.84 -4.01 11.51
C GLY A 143 -5.20 -4.82 10.28
N PHE A 144 -6.18 -5.69 10.44
CA PHE A 144 -6.70 -6.56 9.40
C PHE A 144 -8.23 -6.51 9.38
N ALA A 145 -8.83 -6.73 8.22
CA ALA A 145 -10.28 -6.70 8.02
C ALA A 145 -10.72 -7.68 6.95
N GLU A 146 -12.01 -7.93 6.84
CA GLU A 146 -12.58 -8.49 5.62
C GLU A 146 -13.01 -7.38 4.67
N ASN A 147 -12.65 -7.52 3.38
CA ASN A 147 -13.17 -6.65 2.35
C ASN A 147 -14.62 -6.99 2.00
N ARG A 148 -15.18 -6.32 0.97
CA ARG A 148 -16.58 -6.52 0.54
C ARG A 148 -16.84 -7.91 -0.06
N ASP A 149 -15.78 -8.60 -0.52
CA ASP A 149 -15.85 -9.97 -1.04
C ASP A 149 -15.63 -11.03 0.06
N GLY A 150 -15.47 -10.64 1.32
CA GLY A 150 -15.19 -11.54 2.43
C GLY A 150 -13.74 -12.04 2.49
N LYS A 151 -12.82 -11.41 1.75
CA LYS A 151 -11.39 -11.76 1.81
C LYS A 151 -10.71 -11.06 2.97
N VAL A 152 -9.83 -11.77 3.65
CA VAL A 152 -8.93 -11.18 4.66
C VAL A 152 -7.95 -10.24 3.96
N CYS A 153 -7.83 -9.03 4.48
CA CYS A 153 -6.98 -7.96 3.96
C CYS A 153 -6.18 -7.31 5.08
N ALA A 154 -4.99 -6.83 4.74
CA ALA A 154 -4.29 -5.86 5.58
C ALA A 154 -4.96 -4.48 5.45
N VAL A 155 -5.14 -3.79 6.55
CA VAL A 155 -5.65 -2.41 6.58
C VAL A 155 -4.46 -1.46 6.68
N LEU A 156 -4.12 -0.83 5.57
CA LEU A 156 -3.05 0.14 5.45
C LEU A 156 -3.62 1.55 5.51
N ARG A 157 -3.09 2.37 6.40
CA ARG A 157 -3.39 3.80 6.48
C ARG A 157 -2.28 4.57 5.77
N GLN A 158 -2.63 5.53 4.94
CA GLN A 158 -1.71 6.43 4.25
C GLN A 158 -2.19 7.87 4.42
N PRO A 159 -1.31 8.88 4.54
CA PRO A 159 -1.73 10.29 4.57
C PRO A 159 -2.56 10.64 3.33
N PHE A 160 -3.60 11.45 3.52
CA PHE A 160 -4.32 12.02 2.38
C PHE A 160 -3.48 13.12 1.76
N ILE A 161 -3.09 12.94 0.51
CA ILE A 161 -2.26 13.92 -0.22
C ILE A 161 -3.16 14.95 -0.91
N LEU A 162 -3.00 16.21 -0.53
CA LEU A 162 -3.65 17.32 -1.22
C LEU A 162 -2.86 17.64 -2.48
N ALA A 163 -3.21 16.98 -3.56
CA ALA A 163 -2.52 17.10 -4.83
C ALA A 163 -3.15 18.15 -5.75
N GLN A 164 -2.32 18.80 -6.57
CA GLN A 164 -2.77 19.65 -7.67
C GLN A 164 -3.34 18.81 -8.82
N ARG A 165 -2.66 17.69 -9.13
CA ARG A 165 -2.95 16.83 -10.28
C ARG A 165 -2.23 15.50 -10.14
N GLU A 166 -2.52 14.58 -11.02
CA GLU A 166 -1.63 13.44 -11.29
C GLU A 166 -0.31 13.94 -11.88
N ALA A 167 0.80 13.27 -11.57
CA ALA A 167 2.08 13.53 -12.21
C ALA A 167 2.03 13.14 -13.69
N THR A 168 2.84 13.77 -14.51
CA THR A 168 3.09 13.29 -15.88
C THR A 168 4.09 12.13 -15.86
N GLN A 169 4.07 11.27 -16.88
CA GLN A 169 5.04 10.18 -16.97
C GLN A 169 6.49 10.72 -17.00
N GLN A 170 6.72 11.84 -17.65
CA GLN A 170 8.05 12.45 -17.69
C GLN A 170 8.54 12.86 -16.28
N GLU A 171 7.68 13.47 -15.46
CA GLU A 171 8.04 13.85 -14.08
C GLU A 171 8.35 12.62 -13.23
N ILE A 172 7.60 11.52 -13.41
CA ILE A 172 7.83 10.25 -12.73
C ILE A 172 9.19 9.67 -13.15
N ASP A 173 9.47 9.65 -14.46
CA ASP A 173 10.72 9.15 -15.03
C ASP A 173 11.91 9.93 -14.46
N GLU A 174 11.87 11.26 -14.53
CA GLU A 174 12.93 12.15 -14.03
C GLU A 174 13.18 11.95 -12.51
N GLU A 175 12.13 11.82 -11.71
CA GLU A 175 12.27 11.63 -10.26
C GLU A 175 12.87 10.26 -9.93
N LEU A 176 12.41 9.18 -10.56
CA LEU A 176 12.95 7.84 -10.30
C LEU A 176 14.39 7.71 -10.81
N GLU A 177 14.75 8.33 -11.94
CA GLU A 177 16.13 8.40 -12.40
C GLU A 177 17.02 9.18 -11.41
N ARG A 178 16.52 10.29 -10.84
CA ARG A 178 17.21 11.06 -9.79
C ARG A 178 17.45 10.22 -8.53
N LEU A 179 16.52 9.30 -8.20
CA LEU A 179 16.65 8.35 -7.08
C LEU A 179 17.55 7.15 -7.42
N GLY A 180 18.14 7.10 -8.61
CA GLY A 180 19.09 6.07 -9.03
C GLY A 180 18.46 4.83 -9.66
N PHE A 181 17.19 4.91 -10.06
CA PHE A 181 16.55 3.85 -10.82
C PHE A 181 16.75 4.03 -12.32
N GLN A 182 16.79 2.92 -13.05
CA GLN A 182 16.81 2.88 -14.51
C GLN A 182 15.43 2.46 -15.02
N LYS A 183 14.95 3.14 -16.05
CA LYS A 183 13.69 2.81 -16.71
C LYS A 183 13.89 1.62 -17.64
N GLU A 184 13.17 0.52 -17.37
CA GLU A 184 13.15 -0.66 -18.24
C GLU A 184 12.04 -0.60 -19.28
N GLN A 185 10.86 -0.13 -18.85
CA GLN A 185 9.71 0.13 -19.71
C GLN A 185 8.77 1.13 -19.02
N GLU A 186 7.69 1.52 -19.69
CA GLU A 186 6.70 2.42 -19.08
C GLU A 186 6.15 1.85 -17.79
N GLY A 187 6.33 2.60 -16.70
CA GLY A 187 5.87 2.22 -15.35
C GLY A 187 6.72 1.13 -14.66
N TYR A 188 7.81 0.67 -15.27
CA TYR A 188 8.76 -0.26 -14.65
C TYR A 188 10.16 0.33 -14.58
N PHE A 189 10.70 0.37 -13.37
CA PHE A 189 12.01 0.88 -13.04
C PHE A 189 12.76 -0.11 -12.16
N THR A 190 14.07 -0.19 -12.31
CA THR A 190 14.92 -1.08 -11.52
C THR A 190 16.20 -0.39 -11.07
N ASN A 191 16.76 -0.87 -9.97
CA ASN A 191 18.15 -0.63 -9.58
C ASN A 191 18.74 -1.95 -9.04
N ALA A 192 19.95 -1.90 -8.43
CA ALA A 192 20.60 -3.12 -7.94
C ALA A 192 19.84 -3.80 -6.78
N GLU A 193 18.90 -3.10 -6.12
CA GLU A 193 18.22 -3.59 -4.91
C GLU A 193 16.73 -3.80 -5.11
N TYR A 194 16.07 -2.94 -5.92
CA TYR A 194 14.61 -2.89 -6.00
C TYR A 194 14.10 -2.77 -7.43
N ASP A 195 12.93 -3.35 -7.65
CA ASP A 195 12.08 -3.17 -8.84
C ASP A 195 10.81 -2.41 -8.44
N ILE A 196 10.50 -1.33 -9.17
CA ILE A 196 9.29 -0.53 -8.99
C ILE A 196 8.40 -0.72 -10.21
N PHE A 197 7.19 -1.20 -9.98
CA PHE A 197 6.16 -1.39 -11.00
C PHE A 197 4.99 -0.45 -10.80
N ASP A 198 4.22 -0.27 -11.86
CA ASP A 198 3.02 0.56 -11.90
C ASP A 198 3.27 2.03 -11.51
N ALA A 199 4.51 2.52 -11.78
CA ALA A 199 4.89 3.92 -11.62
C ALA A 199 4.37 4.75 -12.79
N VAL A 200 3.07 5.02 -12.76
CA VAL A 200 2.30 5.67 -13.83
C VAL A 200 1.47 6.83 -13.27
N PRO A 201 0.98 7.78 -14.11
CA PRO A 201 0.34 9.02 -13.64
C PRO A 201 -0.75 8.86 -12.60
N ASN A 202 -1.62 7.85 -12.70
CA ASN A 202 -2.69 7.63 -11.73
C ASN A 202 -2.22 7.11 -10.35
N ASN A 203 -0.97 6.70 -10.22
CA ASN A 203 -0.37 6.18 -9.00
C ASN A 203 0.65 7.15 -8.38
N VAL A 204 0.88 8.32 -9.03
CA VAL A 204 1.79 9.35 -8.54
C VAL A 204 1.14 10.72 -8.61
N LEU A 205 1.13 11.41 -7.50
CA LEU A 205 0.49 12.71 -7.36
C LEU A 205 1.54 13.84 -7.31
N MET A 206 1.26 14.95 -8.00
CA MET A 206 1.98 16.20 -7.82
C MET A 206 1.31 16.99 -6.69
N GLY A 207 2.00 17.16 -5.58
CA GLY A 207 1.54 17.94 -4.44
C GLY A 207 1.53 19.45 -4.69
N ASN A 208 0.85 20.19 -3.83
CA ASN A 208 0.85 21.66 -3.85
C ASN A 208 2.22 22.27 -3.52
N ASP A 209 3.10 21.50 -2.94
CA ASP A 209 4.49 21.83 -2.58
C ASP A 209 5.50 21.53 -3.72
N GLY A 210 5.02 20.98 -4.82
CA GLY A 210 5.83 20.61 -5.97
C GLY A 210 6.54 19.26 -5.84
N HIS A 211 6.27 18.48 -4.78
CA HIS A 211 6.83 17.13 -4.61
C HIS A 211 5.95 16.07 -5.26
N LEU A 212 6.57 14.96 -5.67
CA LEU A 212 5.87 13.78 -6.17
C LEU A 212 5.61 12.80 -5.03
N TYR A 213 4.37 12.32 -4.96
CA TYR A 213 3.91 11.35 -3.97
C TYR A 213 3.52 10.05 -4.67
N PHE A 214 4.29 8.99 -4.45
CA PHE A 214 4.09 7.65 -5.04
C PHE A 214 3.10 6.87 -4.18
N ILE A 215 1.82 7.00 -4.48
CA ILE A 215 0.75 6.55 -3.59
C ILE A 215 0.30 5.10 -3.78
N ASP A 216 0.57 4.48 -4.94
CA ASP A 216 0.07 3.12 -5.27
C ASP A 216 1.03 2.33 -6.16
N THR A 217 2.32 2.55 -6.04
CA THR A 217 3.34 1.77 -6.75
C THR A 217 3.59 0.42 -6.07
N ILE A 218 4.03 -0.56 -6.86
CA ILE A 218 4.31 -1.92 -6.40
C ILE A 218 5.82 -2.12 -6.41
N ILE A 219 6.41 -2.45 -5.26
CA ILE A 219 7.86 -2.54 -5.10
C ILE A 219 8.26 -3.94 -4.64
N PHE A 220 9.29 -4.50 -5.29
CA PHE A 220 9.90 -5.76 -4.89
C PHE A 220 11.41 -5.62 -4.77
N LYS A 221 12.05 -6.55 -4.07
CA LYS A 221 13.49 -6.76 -4.21
C LYS A 221 13.78 -7.35 -5.59
N SER A 222 14.82 -6.87 -6.27
CA SER A 222 15.15 -7.27 -7.66
C SER A 222 15.48 -8.76 -7.82
N ASP A 223 15.90 -9.43 -6.74
CA ASP A 223 16.26 -10.86 -6.74
C ASP A 223 15.11 -11.82 -6.40
N THR A 224 13.93 -11.31 -6.05
CA THR A 224 12.81 -12.13 -5.55
C THR A 224 11.83 -12.62 -6.61
N GLY A 225 12.11 -12.40 -7.89
CA GLY A 225 11.18 -12.74 -8.97
C GLY A 225 9.96 -11.84 -9.06
N GLY A 226 10.04 -10.61 -8.51
CA GLY A 226 8.97 -9.61 -8.51
C GLY A 226 8.41 -9.32 -9.89
N LEU A 227 9.27 -9.24 -10.93
CA LEU A 227 8.84 -9.06 -12.32
C LEU A 227 7.92 -10.21 -12.78
N LYS A 228 8.26 -11.46 -12.46
CA LYS A 228 7.44 -12.62 -12.81
C LYS A 228 6.09 -12.57 -12.11
N THR A 229 6.09 -12.26 -10.81
CA THR A 229 4.88 -12.13 -10.01
C THR A 229 4.00 -10.99 -10.54
N TYR A 230 4.58 -9.81 -10.78
CA TYR A 230 3.86 -8.68 -11.34
C TYR A 230 3.23 -9.00 -12.69
N ASN A 231 4.01 -9.57 -13.64
CA ASN A 231 3.51 -9.93 -14.96
C ASN A 231 2.40 -10.98 -14.93
N SER A 232 2.45 -11.93 -13.98
CA SER A 232 1.42 -12.97 -13.85
C SER A 232 0.09 -12.43 -13.30
N LEU A 233 0.11 -11.33 -12.56
CA LEU A 233 -1.04 -10.79 -11.84
C LEU A 233 -1.55 -9.46 -12.42
N SER A 234 -0.73 -8.76 -13.20
CA SER A 234 -1.08 -7.48 -13.80
C SER A 234 -2.04 -7.68 -14.97
N PRO A 235 -3.18 -6.94 -15.03
CA PRO A 235 -4.09 -6.98 -16.17
C PRO A 235 -3.47 -6.54 -17.49
N ARG A 236 -2.38 -5.75 -17.45
CA ARG A 236 -1.67 -5.22 -18.64
C ARG A 236 -0.75 -6.25 -19.30
N ALA A 237 -0.36 -7.32 -18.60
CA ALA A 237 0.51 -8.36 -19.15
C ALA A 237 -0.21 -9.29 -20.15
N ASN A 238 -1.54 -9.19 -20.26
CA ASN A 238 -2.39 -10.05 -21.09
C ASN A 238 -3.11 -9.31 -22.23
N SER A 239 -2.68 -8.10 -22.56
CA SER A 239 -3.26 -7.29 -23.65
C SER A 239 -2.29 -7.09 -24.82
#